data_cc3a4e731afdf99ffce4d55aa643c3fe
#
_entry.id   cc3a4e731afdf99ffce4d55aa643c3fe
#
_cell.length_a   1.000
_cell.length_b   1.000
_cell.length_c   1.000
_cell.angle_alpha   90.00
_cell.angle_beta   90.00
_cell.angle_gamma   90.00
#
_symmetry.space_group_name_H-M   'P 1'
#
loop_
_entity.id
_entity.type
_entity.pdbx_description
1 polymer ?
#
loop_
_entity_poly.entity_id
_entity_poly.type
_entity_poly.pdbx_seq_one_letter_code
_entity_poly.pdbx_strand_id
1 'polypeptide(L)'
;MLSPLEFHELAASRRSTRDFLETPIDPQVLEDILNEGVTAPSWSNTRPFMVAVASGGQRDRISAALVKRLEASTEVKGMGANPDYTHVIPYPDGLVERSQRVGAGIYDTLGIDRADSAARFSFLRRNYEFFGAPTALFFFTHKGLDHFGTLDLGLYMQTLMLAAKSRGIGTCAQGYLGNYPDIVRNEFEVSDDYALVCGMSIGYPSDHPINGWGAERLDISELRIKPRG
;
A
#
# COMPACT_ATOMS: atom_id res chain seq x y z
N MET A 1 16.82 24.16 -2.27
CA MET A 1 17.18 22.82 -1.76
C MET A 1 16.48 22.65 -0.42
N LEU A 2 15.84 21.47 -0.17
CA LEU A 2 15.31 21.15 1.14
C LEU A 2 16.46 21.10 2.16
N SER A 3 16.26 21.69 3.33
CA SER A 3 17.16 21.51 4.47
C SER A 3 17.05 20.08 5.04
N PRO A 4 18.06 19.60 5.79
CA PRO A 4 17.95 18.30 6.46
C PRO A 4 16.74 18.19 7.38
N LEU A 5 16.33 19.28 8.03
CA LEU A 5 15.17 19.30 8.91
C LEU A 5 13.86 19.15 8.12
N GLU A 6 13.67 19.89 7.05
CA GLU A 6 12.49 19.78 6.19
C GLU A 6 12.33 18.39 5.60
N PHE A 7 13.45 17.77 5.17
CA PHE A 7 13.42 16.39 4.71
C PHE A 7 13.03 15.41 5.82
N HIS A 8 13.58 15.59 7.02
CA HIS A 8 13.24 14.77 8.17
C HIS A 8 11.74 14.86 8.51
N GLU A 9 11.20 16.06 8.57
CA GLU A 9 9.78 16.31 8.87
C GLU A 9 8.88 15.67 7.81
N LEU A 10 9.18 15.83 6.53
CA LEU A 10 8.45 15.19 5.44
C LEU A 10 8.46 13.66 5.59
N ALA A 11 9.64 13.07 5.76
CA ALA A 11 9.79 11.63 5.85
C ALA A 11 9.11 11.04 7.10
N ALA A 12 9.27 11.70 8.26
CA ALA A 12 8.69 11.28 9.54
C ALA A 12 7.16 11.43 9.57
N SER A 13 6.62 12.47 8.92
CA SER A 13 5.18 12.73 8.88
C SER A 13 4.42 11.81 7.92
N ARG A 14 5.10 11.15 6.95
CA ARG A 14 4.44 10.20 6.05
C ARG A 14 3.99 8.96 6.83
N ARG A 15 2.72 8.67 6.77
CA ARG A 15 2.09 7.49 7.40
C ARG A 15 1.04 6.89 6.46
N SER A 16 0.60 5.67 6.73
CA SER A 16 -0.49 5.04 5.99
C SER A 16 -1.82 5.70 6.36
N THR A 17 -2.45 6.35 5.39
CA THR A 17 -3.77 6.97 5.52
C THR A 17 -4.83 5.89 5.32
N ARG A 18 -5.76 5.73 6.27
CA ARG A 18 -6.76 4.66 6.26
C ARG A 18 -8.20 5.17 6.33
N ASP A 19 -8.37 6.44 6.03
CA ASP A 19 -9.66 7.08 5.83
C ASP A 19 -9.48 8.33 4.96
N PHE A 20 -10.23 8.43 3.86
CA PHE A 20 -10.03 9.47 2.87
C PHE A 20 -11.32 10.23 2.63
N LEU A 21 -11.17 11.50 2.25
CA LEU A 21 -12.25 12.30 1.69
C LEU A 21 -12.58 11.81 0.27
N GLU A 22 -13.83 11.95 -0.14
CA GLU A 22 -14.29 11.62 -1.50
C GLU A 22 -13.79 12.63 -2.55
N THR A 23 -13.20 13.74 -2.13
CA THR A 23 -12.67 14.78 -3.01
C THR A 23 -11.62 14.21 -3.95
N PRO A 24 -11.83 14.25 -5.28
CA PRO A 24 -10.87 13.73 -6.23
C PRO A 24 -9.58 14.58 -6.22
N ILE A 25 -8.46 13.91 -6.49
CA ILE A 25 -7.20 14.61 -6.76
C ILE A 25 -7.28 15.24 -8.15
N ASP A 26 -6.79 16.47 -8.28
CA ASP A 26 -6.63 17.09 -9.59
C ASP A 26 -5.78 16.18 -10.50
N PRO A 27 -6.23 15.88 -11.73
CA PRO A 27 -5.51 14.98 -12.63
C PRO A 27 -4.05 15.38 -12.88
N GLN A 28 -3.76 16.69 -12.97
CA GLN A 28 -2.40 17.16 -13.19
C GLN A 28 -1.53 16.94 -11.95
N VAL A 29 -2.09 17.17 -10.75
CA VAL A 29 -1.40 16.91 -9.48
C VAL A 29 -1.09 15.41 -9.33
N LEU A 30 -2.01 14.54 -9.71
CA LEU A 30 -1.77 13.10 -9.69
C LEU A 30 -0.66 12.70 -10.67
N GLU A 31 -0.70 13.23 -11.89
CA GLU A 31 0.33 12.99 -12.91
C GLU A 31 1.71 13.49 -12.45
N ASP A 32 1.78 14.66 -11.84
CA ASP A 32 3.03 15.20 -11.27
C ASP A 32 3.59 14.25 -10.17
N ILE A 33 2.74 13.72 -9.28
CA ILE A 33 3.14 12.77 -8.24
C ILE A 33 3.70 11.47 -8.86
N LEU A 34 3.04 10.94 -9.89
CA LEU A 34 3.48 9.74 -10.59
C LEU A 34 4.84 9.96 -11.26
N ASN A 35 5.01 11.10 -11.93
CA ASN A 35 6.25 11.48 -12.61
C ASN A 35 7.41 11.73 -11.65
N GLU A 36 7.16 12.35 -10.49
CA GLU A 36 8.19 12.49 -9.46
C GLU A 36 8.64 11.12 -8.93
N GLY A 37 7.73 10.16 -8.80
CA GLY A 37 8.08 8.78 -8.50
C GLY A 37 9.12 8.20 -9.47
N VAL A 38 9.03 8.51 -10.76
CA VAL A 38 9.95 8.01 -11.81
C VAL A 38 11.39 8.50 -11.62
N THR A 39 11.62 9.53 -10.79
CA THR A 39 13.00 9.99 -10.46
C THR A 39 13.74 8.99 -9.57
N ALA A 40 13.05 8.01 -8.97
CA ALA A 40 13.69 6.95 -8.20
C ALA A 40 14.69 6.16 -9.04
N PRO A 41 15.83 5.74 -8.48
CA PRO A 41 16.76 4.87 -9.18
C PRO A 41 16.18 3.48 -9.39
N SER A 42 16.72 2.75 -10.37
CA SER A 42 16.44 1.33 -10.56
C SER A 42 17.71 0.60 -11.00
N TRP A 43 17.74 -0.73 -10.84
CA TRP A 43 18.87 -1.55 -11.31
C TRP A 43 19.12 -1.31 -12.80
N SER A 44 20.34 -0.90 -13.13
CA SER A 44 20.75 -0.56 -14.51
C SER A 44 19.80 0.37 -15.26
N ASN A 45 19.05 1.18 -14.53
CA ASN A 45 18.06 2.11 -15.08
C ASN A 45 16.93 1.43 -15.89
N THR A 46 16.61 0.19 -15.56
CA THR A 46 15.64 -0.63 -16.32
C THR A 46 14.19 -0.25 -16.06
N ARG A 47 13.86 0.31 -14.87
CA ARG A 47 12.49 0.66 -14.44
C ARG A 47 11.48 -0.45 -14.76
N PRO A 48 11.65 -1.65 -14.14
CA PRO A 48 10.93 -2.86 -14.52
C PRO A 48 9.52 -2.93 -13.94
N PHE A 49 8.89 -1.81 -13.72
CA PHE A 49 7.57 -1.70 -13.11
C PHE A 49 6.61 -0.92 -13.98
N MET A 50 5.33 -1.20 -13.80
CA MET A 50 4.20 -0.48 -14.41
C MET A 50 3.18 -0.12 -13.33
N VAL A 51 2.46 0.96 -13.57
CA VAL A 51 1.44 1.48 -12.66
C VAL A 51 0.13 1.61 -13.40
N ALA A 52 -0.92 0.99 -12.88
CA ALA A 52 -2.28 1.20 -13.33
C ALA A 52 -3.00 2.14 -12.36
N VAL A 53 -3.76 3.08 -12.89
CA VAL A 53 -4.50 4.11 -12.13
C VAL A 53 -5.98 3.90 -12.32
N ALA A 54 -6.71 3.63 -11.24
CA ALA A 54 -8.16 3.49 -11.23
C ALA A 54 -8.80 4.66 -10.48
N SER A 55 -9.77 5.32 -11.10
CA SER A 55 -10.59 6.36 -10.49
C SER A 55 -12.03 6.30 -10.99
N GLY A 56 -12.96 6.99 -10.31
CA GLY A 56 -14.38 7.01 -10.68
C GLY A 56 -14.97 5.61 -10.86
N GLY A 57 -15.79 5.41 -11.88
CA GLY A 57 -16.50 4.16 -12.11
C GLY A 57 -15.58 2.92 -12.29
N GLN A 58 -14.36 3.07 -12.79
CA GLN A 58 -13.41 1.95 -12.89
C GLN A 58 -12.94 1.51 -11.50
N ARG A 59 -12.56 2.47 -10.65
CA ARG A 59 -12.22 2.19 -9.24
C ARG A 59 -13.36 1.48 -8.52
N ASP A 60 -14.60 1.91 -8.75
CA ASP A 60 -15.78 1.36 -8.09
C ASP A 60 -16.07 -0.08 -8.54
N ARG A 61 -15.91 -0.39 -9.84
CA ARG A 61 -16.05 -1.76 -10.33
C ARG A 61 -15.01 -2.69 -9.73
N ILE A 62 -13.74 -2.25 -9.66
CA ILE A 62 -12.66 -3.03 -9.03
C ILE A 62 -12.99 -3.27 -7.55
N SER A 63 -13.37 -2.23 -6.80
CA SER A 63 -13.75 -2.34 -5.40
C SER A 63 -14.88 -3.35 -5.19
N ALA A 64 -15.95 -3.22 -5.95
CA ALA A 64 -17.10 -4.12 -5.86
C ALA A 64 -16.74 -5.58 -6.15
N ALA A 65 -15.89 -5.83 -7.16
CA ALA A 65 -15.42 -7.17 -7.50
C ALA A 65 -14.52 -7.76 -6.41
N LEU A 66 -13.61 -6.96 -5.84
CA LEU A 66 -12.72 -7.36 -4.74
C LEU A 66 -13.53 -7.69 -3.47
N VAL A 67 -14.48 -6.84 -3.09
CA VAL A 67 -15.36 -7.06 -1.94
C VAL A 67 -16.21 -8.32 -2.14
N LYS A 68 -16.82 -8.48 -3.30
CA LYS A 68 -17.59 -9.68 -3.63
C LYS A 68 -16.76 -10.96 -3.52
N ARG A 69 -15.50 -10.92 -3.98
CA ARG A 69 -14.57 -12.05 -3.87
C ARG A 69 -14.20 -12.34 -2.42
N LEU A 70 -13.96 -11.31 -1.61
CA LEU A 70 -13.70 -11.45 -0.18
C LEU A 70 -14.88 -12.09 0.56
N GLU A 71 -16.11 -11.60 0.32
CA GLU A 71 -17.33 -12.09 0.99
C GLU A 71 -17.70 -13.53 0.59
N ALA A 72 -17.34 -13.93 -0.64
CA ALA A 72 -17.55 -15.31 -1.11
C ALA A 72 -16.51 -16.29 -0.54
N SER A 73 -15.44 -15.81 0.07
CA SER A 73 -14.40 -16.67 0.64
C SER A 73 -14.82 -17.17 2.02
N THR A 74 -14.72 -18.51 2.23
CA THR A 74 -15.01 -19.16 3.51
C THR A 74 -13.80 -19.19 4.44
N GLU A 75 -12.61 -18.82 3.95
CA GLU A 75 -11.37 -18.85 4.70
C GLU A 75 -10.89 -17.45 5.04
N VAL A 76 -10.80 -17.14 6.33
CA VAL A 76 -10.28 -15.83 6.81
C VAL A 76 -8.78 -15.68 6.56
N LYS A 77 -8.06 -16.78 6.40
CA LYS A 77 -6.61 -16.80 6.10
C LYS A 77 -6.38 -17.20 4.65
N GLY A 78 -5.90 -16.26 3.86
CA GLY A 78 -5.62 -16.47 2.43
C GLY A 78 -6.81 -16.29 1.50
N MET A 79 -8.04 -16.44 1.96
CA MET A 79 -9.29 -15.99 1.36
C MET A 79 -9.50 -16.38 -0.12
N GLY A 80 -9.11 -17.58 -0.51
CA GLY A 80 -9.14 -17.99 -1.92
C GLY A 80 -8.27 -17.10 -2.80
N ALA A 81 -7.31 -16.40 -2.21
CA ALA A 81 -6.36 -15.56 -2.90
C ALA A 81 -5.45 -16.41 -3.80
N ASN A 82 -5.20 -15.90 -5.00
CA ASN A 82 -4.21 -16.46 -5.91
C ASN A 82 -3.27 -15.35 -6.37
N PRO A 83 -2.46 -14.76 -5.46
CA PRO A 83 -1.59 -13.65 -5.76
C PRO A 83 -0.45 -14.06 -6.68
N ASP A 84 0.00 -13.15 -7.53
CA ASP A 84 1.21 -13.35 -8.34
C ASP A 84 2.47 -13.47 -7.45
N TYR A 85 2.47 -12.80 -6.28
CA TYR A 85 3.49 -12.92 -5.25
C TYR A 85 2.89 -13.46 -3.96
N THR A 86 3.38 -14.62 -3.52
CA THR A 86 2.89 -15.27 -2.29
C THR A 86 3.23 -14.46 -1.05
N HIS A 87 2.22 -14.17 -0.24
CA HIS A 87 2.44 -13.59 1.08
C HIS A 87 3.01 -14.65 2.05
N VAL A 88 4.09 -14.31 2.72
CA VAL A 88 4.67 -15.19 3.75
C VAL A 88 3.88 -15.02 5.04
N ILE A 89 2.95 -15.94 5.30
CA ILE A 89 2.18 -16.00 6.55
C ILE A 89 2.23 -17.43 7.07
N PRO A 90 2.57 -17.67 8.34
CA PRO A 90 2.93 -16.67 9.35
C PRO A 90 4.27 -15.98 9.07
N TYR A 91 4.42 -14.75 9.61
CA TYR A 91 5.72 -14.07 9.55
C TYR A 91 6.80 -14.89 10.28
N PRO A 92 8.07 -14.81 9.84
CA PRO A 92 9.18 -15.40 10.58
C PRO A 92 9.25 -14.91 12.03
N ASP A 93 9.81 -15.75 12.90
CA ASP A 93 10.02 -15.40 14.30
C ASP A 93 10.78 -14.06 14.44
N GLY A 94 10.41 -13.29 15.46
CA GLY A 94 10.91 -11.93 15.67
C GLY A 94 10.22 -10.84 14.85
N LEU A 95 9.51 -11.17 13.76
CA LEU A 95 8.70 -10.23 12.97
C LEU A 95 7.21 -10.29 13.35
N VAL A 96 6.75 -11.43 13.85
CA VAL A 96 5.36 -11.66 14.27
C VAL A 96 4.91 -10.62 15.29
N GLU A 97 5.71 -10.40 16.35
CA GLU A 97 5.35 -9.47 17.42
C GLU A 97 5.22 -8.02 16.91
N ARG A 98 6.09 -7.61 15.97
CA ARG A 98 6.01 -6.28 15.34
C ARG A 98 4.71 -6.12 14.55
N SER A 99 4.35 -7.14 13.78
CA SER A 99 3.10 -7.16 13.02
C SER A 99 1.87 -7.14 13.95
N GLN A 100 1.91 -7.90 15.04
CA GLN A 100 0.82 -7.93 16.03
C GLN A 100 0.65 -6.59 16.74
N ARG A 101 1.75 -5.88 17.09
CA ARG A 101 1.68 -4.53 17.67
C ARG A 101 1.01 -3.53 16.73
N VAL A 102 1.31 -3.61 15.43
CA VAL A 102 0.64 -2.75 14.42
C VAL A 102 -0.86 -3.04 14.39
N GLY A 103 -1.27 -4.30 14.36
CA GLY A 103 -2.69 -4.68 14.38
C GLY A 103 -3.40 -4.22 15.66
N ALA A 104 -2.77 -4.40 16.82
CA ALA A 104 -3.30 -3.97 18.11
C ALA A 104 -3.52 -2.46 18.15
N GLY A 105 -2.50 -1.65 17.79
CA GLY A 105 -2.61 -0.20 17.80
C GLY A 105 -3.67 0.35 16.85
N ILE A 106 -3.88 -0.29 15.71
CA ILE A 106 -4.98 0.04 14.78
C ILE A 106 -6.33 -0.24 15.44
N TYR A 107 -6.51 -1.44 16.01
CA TYR A 107 -7.78 -1.82 16.64
C TYR A 107 -8.09 -0.98 17.86
N ASP A 108 -7.10 -0.68 18.70
CA ASP A 108 -7.26 0.20 19.85
C ASP A 108 -7.72 1.61 19.42
N THR A 109 -7.11 2.15 18.36
CA THR A 109 -7.47 3.47 17.80
C THR A 109 -8.90 3.48 17.26
N LEU A 110 -9.37 2.34 16.73
CA LEU A 110 -10.71 2.20 16.15
C LEU A 110 -11.76 1.74 17.19
N GLY A 111 -11.37 1.45 18.43
CA GLY A 111 -12.25 0.87 19.43
C GLY A 111 -12.75 -0.55 19.07
N ILE A 112 -11.98 -1.29 18.27
CA ILE A 112 -12.33 -2.65 17.86
C ILE A 112 -11.81 -3.65 18.91
N ASP A 113 -12.72 -4.36 19.56
CA ASP A 113 -12.34 -5.47 20.45
C ASP A 113 -11.67 -6.58 19.62
N ARG A 114 -10.57 -7.09 20.15
CA ARG A 114 -9.81 -8.17 19.51
C ARG A 114 -10.63 -9.48 19.37
N ALA A 115 -11.61 -9.71 20.23
CA ALA A 115 -12.54 -10.82 20.15
C ALA A 115 -13.65 -10.60 19.13
N ASP A 116 -13.94 -9.35 18.75
CA ASP A 116 -14.97 -9.01 17.75
C ASP A 116 -14.48 -9.31 16.33
N SER A 117 -14.75 -10.53 15.89
CA SER A 117 -14.38 -10.98 14.53
C SER A 117 -15.12 -10.24 13.44
N ALA A 118 -16.35 -9.77 13.68
CA ALA A 118 -17.16 -9.06 12.70
C ALA A 118 -16.60 -7.65 12.46
N ALA A 119 -16.27 -6.91 13.53
CA ALA A 119 -15.65 -5.60 13.42
C ALA A 119 -14.26 -5.67 12.75
N ARG A 120 -13.46 -6.69 13.07
CA ARG A 120 -12.18 -6.93 12.40
C ARG A 120 -12.34 -7.26 10.92
N PHE A 121 -13.34 -8.06 10.55
CA PHE A 121 -13.65 -8.36 9.16
C PHE A 121 -14.12 -7.11 8.42
N SER A 122 -14.97 -6.30 9.04
CA SER A 122 -15.41 -5.01 8.49
C SER A 122 -14.21 -4.08 8.20
N PHE A 123 -13.25 -3.99 9.13
CA PHE A 123 -12.03 -3.21 8.89
C PHE A 123 -11.16 -3.80 7.78
N LEU A 124 -11.02 -5.13 7.72
CA LEU A 124 -10.30 -5.81 6.65
C LEU A 124 -10.91 -5.50 5.28
N ARG A 125 -12.24 -5.56 5.18
CA ARG A 125 -13.01 -5.25 3.97
C ARG A 125 -12.70 -3.85 3.44
N ARG A 126 -12.45 -2.87 4.31
CA ARG A 126 -12.07 -1.50 3.92
C ARG A 126 -10.79 -1.42 3.08
N ASN A 127 -9.89 -2.43 3.15
CA ASN A 127 -8.74 -2.49 2.23
C ASN A 127 -9.20 -2.58 0.77
N TYR A 128 -10.23 -3.36 0.50
CA TYR A 128 -10.79 -3.55 -0.84
C TYR A 128 -11.74 -2.42 -1.27
N GLU A 129 -12.13 -1.59 -0.32
CA GLU A 129 -12.83 -0.31 -0.55
C GLU A 129 -11.86 0.86 -0.65
N PHE A 130 -10.56 0.58 -0.71
CA PHE A 130 -9.48 1.57 -0.77
C PHE A 130 -9.53 2.59 0.38
N PHE A 131 -10.09 2.20 1.54
CA PHE A 131 -10.33 3.09 2.68
C PHE A 131 -11.14 4.36 2.34
N GLY A 132 -11.96 4.31 1.28
CA GLY A 132 -12.73 5.45 0.78
C GLY A 132 -11.97 6.36 -0.18
N ALA A 133 -10.70 6.09 -0.51
CA ALA A 133 -9.94 6.91 -1.44
C ALA A 133 -10.60 6.95 -2.83
N PRO A 134 -10.67 8.13 -3.49
CA PRO A 134 -11.25 8.26 -4.82
C PRO A 134 -10.37 7.65 -5.92
N THR A 135 -9.10 7.38 -5.62
CA THR A 135 -8.14 6.82 -6.56
C THR A 135 -7.38 5.66 -5.93
N ALA A 136 -7.17 4.61 -6.72
CA ALA A 136 -6.34 3.47 -6.38
C ALA A 136 -5.27 3.26 -7.45
N LEU A 137 -4.06 2.95 -7.01
CA LEU A 137 -2.93 2.58 -7.86
C LEU A 137 -2.68 1.08 -7.72
N PHE A 138 -2.29 0.42 -8.81
CA PHE A 138 -1.89 -0.97 -8.80
C PHE A 138 -0.50 -1.09 -9.43
N PHE A 139 0.39 -1.80 -8.75
CA PHE A 139 1.80 -1.86 -9.09
C PHE A 139 2.20 -3.25 -9.55
N PHE A 140 2.78 -3.28 -10.74
CA PHE A 140 3.25 -4.49 -11.38
C PHE A 140 4.77 -4.45 -11.56
N THR A 141 5.41 -5.61 -11.50
CA THR A 141 6.83 -5.76 -11.85
C THR A 141 7.02 -6.82 -12.91
N HIS A 142 8.07 -6.68 -13.72
CA HIS A 142 8.44 -7.66 -14.73
C HIS A 142 8.93 -8.96 -14.05
N LYS A 143 8.30 -10.09 -14.37
CA LYS A 143 8.57 -11.41 -13.78
C LYS A 143 10.02 -11.87 -13.91
N GLY A 144 10.69 -11.45 -14.99
CA GLY A 144 12.07 -11.84 -15.28
C GLY A 144 13.13 -11.19 -14.39
N LEU A 145 12.77 -10.21 -13.52
CA LEU A 145 13.70 -9.54 -12.62
C LEU A 145 13.50 -9.90 -11.14
N ASP A 146 12.53 -10.76 -10.83
CA ASP A 146 12.28 -11.32 -9.50
C ASP A 146 12.39 -10.26 -8.36
N HIS A 147 13.22 -10.53 -7.34
CA HIS A 147 13.37 -9.63 -6.20
C HIS A 147 13.93 -8.24 -6.55
N PHE A 148 14.74 -8.10 -7.59
CA PHE A 148 15.22 -6.77 -8.02
C PHE A 148 14.11 -5.91 -8.58
N GLY A 149 13.14 -6.49 -9.29
CA GLY A 149 11.96 -5.74 -9.75
C GLY A 149 11.14 -5.19 -8.59
N THR A 150 10.95 -5.97 -7.53
CA THR A 150 10.22 -5.53 -6.33
C THR A 150 11.01 -4.50 -5.51
N LEU A 151 12.35 -4.60 -5.47
CA LEU A 151 13.21 -3.60 -4.86
C LEU A 151 13.08 -2.24 -5.57
N ASP A 152 13.19 -2.23 -6.89
CA ASP A 152 13.06 -1.03 -7.71
C ASP A 152 11.67 -0.40 -7.58
N LEU A 153 10.61 -1.23 -7.57
CA LEU A 153 9.25 -0.77 -7.30
C LEU A 153 9.14 -0.12 -5.91
N GLY A 154 9.75 -0.70 -4.88
CA GLY A 154 9.76 -0.12 -3.54
C GLY A 154 10.38 1.28 -3.48
N LEU A 155 11.45 1.53 -4.24
CA LEU A 155 12.09 2.84 -4.39
C LEU A 155 11.14 3.85 -5.07
N TYR A 156 10.50 3.43 -6.16
CA TYR A 156 9.47 4.21 -6.85
C TYR A 156 8.31 4.58 -5.90
N MET A 157 7.74 3.58 -5.23
CA MET A 157 6.60 3.78 -4.32
C MET A 157 6.93 4.73 -3.17
N GLN A 158 8.13 4.62 -2.58
CA GLN A 158 8.52 5.52 -1.49
C GLN A 158 8.68 6.96 -2.00
N THR A 159 9.27 7.16 -3.17
CA THR A 159 9.41 8.49 -3.79
C THR A 159 8.03 9.10 -4.07
N LEU A 160 7.13 8.32 -4.68
CA LEU A 160 5.74 8.71 -4.93
C LEU A 160 5.00 9.09 -3.63
N MET A 161 5.14 8.29 -2.58
CA MET A 161 4.50 8.57 -1.29
C MET A 161 5.00 9.86 -0.64
N LEU A 162 6.27 10.20 -0.80
CA LEU A 162 6.83 11.48 -0.32
C LEU A 162 6.34 12.66 -1.18
N ALA A 163 6.27 12.48 -2.50
CA ALA A 163 5.72 13.46 -3.42
C ALA A 163 4.23 13.77 -3.13
N ALA A 164 3.43 12.74 -2.85
CA ALA A 164 2.05 12.90 -2.42
C ALA A 164 1.98 13.65 -1.07
N LYS A 165 2.78 13.23 -0.10
CA LYS A 165 2.80 13.83 1.24
C LYS A 165 3.18 15.31 1.23
N SER A 166 4.12 15.72 0.37
CA SER A 166 4.52 17.13 0.23
C SER A 166 3.39 18.04 -0.26
N ARG A 167 2.34 17.45 -0.85
CA ARG A 167 1.13 18.13 -1.34
C ARG A 167 -0.08 17.96 -0.41
N GLY A 168 0.11 17.42 0.80
CA GLY A 168 -1.01 17.13 1.71
C GLY A 168 -1.85 15.92 1.31
N ILE A 169 -1.43 15.15 0.30
CA ILE A 169 -2.12 13.96 -0.17
C ILE A 169 -1.63 12.74 0.63
N GLY A 170 -2.58 11.96 1.13
CA GLY A 170 -2.34 10.74 1.88
C GLY A 170 -2.22 9.52 0.97
N THR A 171 -1.47 8.53 1.43
CA THR A 171 -1.31 7.25 0.73
C THR A 171 -1.36 6.08 1.71
N CYS A 172 -1.81 4.91 1.21
CA CYS A 172 -1.72 3.66 1.93
C CYS A 172 -1.31 2.54 0.97
N ALA A 173 -0.08 2.06 1.07
CA ALA A 173 0.33 0.86 0.35
C ALA A 173 -0.34 -0.39 0.97
N GLN A 174 -0.92 -1.25 0.13
CA GLN A 174 -1.80 -2.34 0.55
C GLN A 174 -1.45 -3.64 -0.17
N GLY A 175 -0.82 -4.58 0.56
CA GLY A 175 -0.56 -5.94 0.06
C GLY A 175 -1.85 -6.68 -0.31
N TYR A 176 -2.94 -6.46 0.44
CA TYR A 176 -4.25 -7.08 0.17
C TYR A 176 -4.75 -6.88 -1.26
N LEU A 177 -4.42 -5.76 -1.90
CA LEU A 177 -4.82 -5.48 -3.28
C LEU A 177 -4.09 -6.35 -4.32
N GLY A 178 -3.01 -7.02 -3.91
CA GLY A 178 -2.32 -8.01 -4.73
C GLY A 178 -2.93 -9.41 -4.69
N ASN A 179 -3.93 -9.66 -3.83
CA ASN A 179 -4.49 -11.00 -3.63
C ASN A 179 -5.29 -11.54 -4.83
N TYR A 180 -5.85 -10.65 -5.65
CA TYR A 180 -6.74 -11.00 -6.76
C TYR A 180 -6.32 -10.31 -8.06
N PRO A 181 -5.17 -10.69 -8.64
CA PRO A 181 -4.63 -10.03 -9.84
C PRO A 181 -5.56 -10.15 -11.05
N ASP A 182 -6.35 -11.20 -11.12
CA ASP A 182 -7.35 -11.41 -12.17
C ASP A 182 -8.38 -10.28 -12.22
N ILE A 183 -8.85 -9.80 -11.08
CA ILE A 183 -9.82 -8.69 -11.00
C ILE A 183 -9.21 -7.41 -11.55
N VAL A 184 -7.96 -7.12 -11.19
CA VAL A 184 -7.27 -5.91 -11.68
C VAL A 184 -6.97 -6.02 -13.17
N ARG A 185 -6.49 -7.18 -13.63
CA ARG A 185 -6.19 -7.43 -15.06
C ARG A 185 -7.43 -7.33 -15.96
N ASN A 186 -8.62 -7.61 -15.45
CA ASN A 186 -9.86 -7.45 -16.22
C ASN A 186 -10.20 -5.98 -16.53
N GLU A 187 -9.62 -5.03 -15.81
CA GLU A 187 -9.87 -3.60 -15.99
C GLU A 187 -8.71 -2.86 -16.69
N PHE A 188 -7.57 -3.55 -16.91
CA PHE A 188 -6.38 -2.95 -17.51
C PHE A 188 -5.70 -3.93 -18.48
N GLU A 189 -5.19 -3.39 -19.59
CA GLU A 189 -4.33 -4.13 -20.50
C GLU A 189 -2.91 -4.26 -19.92
N VAL A 190 -2.63 -5.39 -19.28
CA VAL A 190 -1.32 -5.67 -18.69
C VAL A 190 -0.72 -6.91 -19.35
N SER A 191 0.51 -6.80 -19.86
CA SER A 191 1.23 -7.95 -20.43
C SER A 191 1.38 -9.07 -19.39
N ASP A 192 1.33 -10.32 -19.86
CA ASP A 192 1.58 -11.51 -19.04
C ASP A 192 3.00 -11.58 -18.46
N ASP A 193 3.92 -10.77 -18.98
CA ASP A 193 5.29 -10.66 -18.44
C ASP A 193 5.35 -9.95 -17.10
N TYR A 194 4.27 -9.27 -16.71
CA TYR A 194 4.21 -8.51 -15.46
C TYR A 194 3.36 -9.22 -14.42
N ALA A 195 3.76 -9.11 -13.17
CA ALA A 195 3.08 -9.64 -11.99
C ALA A 195 2.61 -8.51 -11.08
N LEU A 196 1.38 -8.61 -10.58
CA LEU A 196 0.84 -7.67 -9.61
C LEU A 196 1.51 -7.88 -8.25
N VAL A 197 2.13 -6.82 -7.72
CA VAL A 197 2.79 -6.86 -6.39
C VAL A 197 1.83 -6.43 -5.29
N CYS A 198 1.23 -5.26 -5.44
CA CYS A 198 0.34 -4.64 -4.45
C CYS A 198 -0.45 -3.50 -5.08
N GLY A 199 -1.28 -2.86 -4.26
CA GLY A 199 -1.90 -1.59 -4.64
C GLY A 199 -1.64 -0.50 -3.62
N MET A 200 -2.19 0.68 -3.88
CA MET A 200 -2.10 1.84 -3.01
C MET A 200 -3.36 2.69 -3.13
N SER A 201 -3.97 3.01 -2.01
CA SER A 201 -4.99 4.07 -1.94
C SER A 201 -4.30 5.42 -1.91
N ILE A 202 -4.83 6.39 -2.64
CA ILE A 202 -4.31 7.76 -2.70
C ILE A 202 -5.46 8.77 -2.76
N GLY A 203 -5.39 9.83 -1.93
CA GLY A 203 -6.44 10.85 -1.80
C GLY A 203 -6.14 11.84 -0.69
N TYR A 204 -7.06 12.76 -0.45
CA TYR A 204 -6.97 13.68 0.69
C TYR A 204 -7.37 12.95 1.98
N PRO A 205 -6.52 12.99 3.05
CA PRO A 205 -6.85 12.36 4.33
C PRO A 205 -8.08 13.04 4.96
N SER A 206 -8.97 12.25 5.57
CA SER A 206 -10.01 12.79 6.45
C SER A 206 -9.47 13.07 7.85
N ASP A 207 -10.29 13.69 8.70
CA ASP A 207 -9.99 13.96 10.12
C ASP A 207 -10.23 12.72 11.01
N HIS A 208 -10.48 11.55 10.44
CA HIS A 208 -10.74 10.34 11.19
C HIS A 208 -9.54 9.96 12.07
N PRO A 209 -9.74 9.57 13.37
CA PRO A 209 -8.67 9.29 14.33
C PRO A 209 -7.61 8.31 13.85
N ILE A 210 -7.99 7.36 12.99
CA ILE A 210 -7.05 6.37 12.42
C ILE A 210 -5.92 7.02 11.62
N ASN A 211 -6.12 8.19 11.05
CA ASN A 211 -5.12 8.94 10.32
C ASN A 211 -4.10 9.65 11.25
N GLY A 212 -4.45 9.80 12.53
CA GLY A 212 -3.52 10.25 13.57
C GLY A 212 -2.59 9.15 14.06
N TRP A 213 -2.96 7.87 13.90
CA TRP A 213 -2.16 6.74 14.35
C TRP A 213 -0.95 6.49 13.46
N GLY A 214 0.17 6.16 14.06
CA GLY A 214 1.41 5.81 13.37
C GLY A 214 2.12 4.64 14.06
N ALA A 215 2.57 3.66 13.29
CA ALA A 215 3.37 2.57 13.80
C ALA A 215 4.73 3.06 14.30
N GLU A 216 5.20 2.49 15.41
CA GLU A 216 6.53 2.70 15.94
C GLU A 216 7.62 2.43 14.88
N ARG A 217 8.71 3.13 14.98
CA ARG A 217 9.92 2.90 14.17
C ARG A 217 11.03 2.38 15.07
N LEU A 218 11.75 1.41 14.57
CA LEU A 218 12.95 0.91 15.24
C LEU A 218 14.07 1.93 15.17
N ASP A 219 14.89 1.97 16.21
CA ASP A 219 16.14 2.70 16.17
C ASP A 219 17.13 2.02 15.20
N ILE A 220 17.98 2.81 14.56
CA ILE A 220 18.98 2.27 13.62
C ILE A 220 19.94 1.28 14.29
N SER A 221 20.17 1.40 15.58
CA SER A 221 21.02 0.46 16.35
C SER A 221 20.46 -0.97 16.36
N GLU A 222 19.12 -1.12 16.27
CA GLU A 222 18.46 -2.41 16.19
C GLU A 222 18.53 -3.06 14.78
N LEU A 223 18.78 -2.23 13.76
CA LEU A 223 18.87 -2.66 12.35
C LEU A 223 20.33 -2.79 11.87
N ARG A 224 21.28 -2.20 12.59
CA ARG A 224 22.68 -2.18 12.18
C ARG A 224 23.36 -3.50 12.50
N ILE A 225 23.90 -4.15 11.46
CA ILE A 225 24.73 -5.34 11.61
C ILE A 225 26.08 -4.92 12.25
N LYS A 226 26.47 -5.59 13.34
CA LYS A 226 27.78 -5.38 13.97
C LYS A 226 28.88 -6.05 13.12
N PRO A 227 30.04 -5.39 12.92
CA PRO A 227 31.17 -6.03 12.27
C PRO A 227 31.66 -7.22 13.10
N ARG A 228 32.24 -8.19 12.45
CA ARG A 228 32.99 -9.24 13.15
C ARG A 228 34.28 -8.60 13.71
N GLY A 229 34.55 -8.82 14.98
CA GLY A 229 35.81 -8.41 15.61
C GLY A 229 36.99 -9.19 15.08
#